data_a1ddce1b2a74f758aeb8311bcc1ad187
#
_entry.id   a1ddce1b2a74f758aeb8311bcc1ad187
#
_cell.length_a   1.000
_cell.length_b   1.000
_cell.length_c   1.000
_cell.angle_alpha   90.00
_cell.angle_beta   90.00
_cell.angle_gamma   90.00
#
_symmetry.space_group_name_H-M   'P 1'
#
loop_
_entity.id
_entity.type
_entity.pdbx_description
1 polymer ?
#
loop_
_entity_poly.entity_id
_entity_poly.type
_entity_poly.pdbx_seq_one_letter_code
_entity_poly.pdbx_strand_id
1 'polypeptide(L)'
;MKSFLIVFILFLLIGLGIFCQRSSQKEQPTHAILSPQEAIKDFHIESGFEVQLVASEPLIEDPVALTFDGDGNMWVIEMRGYMHNTEGGGENLPLGRIKLLKDNDDDGTYETVSVFLDSLILPRAICVINDGMLVAEPPKLWFVKNENGKAGVKTIVDSSYAEGGNVEHQPNSLFRAMDNWIYSSEGDKRYRYMNGKWMIEKTHLRGQWGLSQDDYGRLFYNNNSVTLMGDNFLPNTFQLNPYHKNLARDKYSIQLVDNRVFPRVATPGVNRGYQKDALDSQTKKLVDVTSACGPVIYRGDQFPAAYHGNAFVLEPAAFLIKRILVKEDSGKLKGQFTSDKDEFLTATDERFRPVNAYTAPDGSLFIIDMHRGII
;
A
#
# COMPACT_ATOMS: atom_id res chain seq x y z
N MET A 1 52.24 -1.40 -52.94
CA MET A 1 51.60 -0.52 -51.96
C MET A 1 50.06 -0.51 -51.99
N LYS A 2 49.38 -1.30 -52.81
CA LYS A 2 47.89 -1.33 -52.85
C LYS A 2 47.22 -2.52 -52.11
N SER A 3 48.01 -3.54 -51.75
CA SER A 3 47.47 -4.75 -51.09
C SER A 3 47.39 -4.66 -49.55
N PHE A 4 48.06 -3.71 -48.91
CA PHE A 4 48.05 -3.54 -47.45
C PHE A 4 46.85 -2.73 -46.94
N LEU A 5 46.22 -1.95 -47.83
CA LEU A 5 45.09 -1.07 -47.45
C LEU A 5 43.75 -1.84 -47.35
N ILE A 6 43.63 -2.93 -48.12
CA ILE A 6 42.38 -3.74 -48.14
C ILE A 6 42.25 -4.63 -46.93
N VAL A 7 43.37 -5.14 -46.37
CA VAL A 7 43.34 -5.99 -45.17
C VAL A 7 43.00 -5.17 -43.90
N PHE A 8 43.40 -3.89 -43.86
CA PHE A 8 43.09 -3.03 -42.72
C PHE A 8 41.64 -2.61 -42.63
N ILE A 9 40.98 -2.45 -43.77
CA ILE A 9 39.55 -2.06 -43.85
C ILE A 9 38.66 -3.27 -43.52
N LEU A 10 39.09 -4.51 -43.83
CA LEU A 10 38.34 -5.71 -43.51
C LEU A 10 38.38 -6.02 -41.99
N PHE A 11 39.47 -5.70 -41.30
CA PHE A 11 39.54 -5.84 -39.83
C PHE A 11 38.76 -4.77 -39.07
N LEU A 12 38.57 -3.58 -39.66
CA LEU A 12 37.76 -2.52 -39.04
C LEU A 12 36.24 -2.79 -39.16
N LEU A 13 35.82 -3.54 -40.17
CA LEU A 13 34.40 -3.90 -40.36
C LEU A 13 33.98 -5.14 -39.56
N ILE A 14 34.92 -6.00 -39.14
CA ILE A 14 34.66 -7.15 -38.27
C ILE A 14 34.60 -6.71 -36.77
N GLY A 15 35.28 -5.62 -36.40
CA GLY A 15 35.26 -5.06 -35.06
C GLY A 15 33.99 -4.30 -34.68
N LEU A 16 33.12 -3.94 -35.63
CA LEU A 16 31.88 -3.17 -35.38
C LEU A 16 30.63 -4.02 -35.33
N GLY A 17 30.73 -5.36 -35.48
CA GLY A 17 29.63 -6.31 -35.49
C GLY A 17 29.35 -6.98 -34.11
N ILE A 18 30.16 -6.70 -33.07
CA ILE A 18 29.95 -7.28 -31.73
C ILE A 18 29.56 -6.18 -30.74
N PHE A 19 28.52 -5.43 -31.07
CA PHE A 19 27.93 -4.55 -30.10
C PHE A 19 26.43 -4.82 -30.00
N CYS A 20 26.05 -5.32 -28.84
CA CYS A 20 24.72 -5.32 -28.27
C CYS A 20 23.66 -6.20 -28.91
N GLN A 21 23.73 -7.48 -28.67
CA GLN A 21 22.54 -8.20 -28.18
C GLN A 21 22.72 -8.46 -26.67
N ARG A 22 22.56 -7.43 -25.85
CA ARG A 22 22.04 -7.65 -24.52
C ARG A 22 20.59 -8.09 -24.72
N SER A 23 20.39 -9.39 -24.84
CA SER A 23 19.08 -9.96 -24.59
C SER A 23 18.67 -9.48 -23.20
N SER A 24 17.63 -8.69 -23.10
CA SER A 24 16.86 -8.58 -21.88
C SER A 24 16.41 -10.02 -21.56
N GLN A 25 17.17 -10.72 -20.73
CA GLN A 25 16.63 -11.90 -20.08
C GLN A 25 15.45 -11.37 -19.29
N LYS A 26 14.24 -11.67 -19.77
CA LYS A 26 13.07 -11.64 -18.89
C LYS A 26 13.45 -12.57 -17.75
N GLU A 27 13.64 -12.00 -16.56
CA GLU A 27 13.73 -12.80 -15.34
C GLU A 27 12.47 -13.66 -15.33
N GLN A 28 12.62 -14.94 -15.57
CA GLN A 28 11.52 -15.87 -15.38
C GLN A 28 11.33 -15.99 -13.88
N PRO A 29 10.09 -15.97 -13.38
CA PRO A 29 9.83 -16.23 -11.98
C PRO A 29 10.50 -17.55 -11.59
N THR A 30 11.22 -17.54 -10.47
CA THR A 30 11.96 -18.70 -9.96
C THR A 30 11.02 -19.86 -9.59
N HIS A 31 9.72 -19.57 -9.41
CA HIS A 31 8.68 -20.55 -9.11
C HIS A 31 7.48 -20.38 -10.06
N ALA A 32 6.72 -21.47 -10.24
CA ALA A 32 5.45 -21.42 -10.97
C ALA A 32 4.47 -20.47 -10.26
N ILE A 33 3.66 -19.74 -11.03
CA ILE A 33 2.60 -18.90 -10.49
C ILE A 33 1.57 -19.82 -9.85
N LEU A 34 1.31 -19.64 -8.56
CA LEU A 34 0.28 -20.39 -7.84
C LEU A 34 -1.12 -19.91 -8.27
N SER A 35 -2.07 -20.83 -8.34
CA SER A 35 -3.48 -20.44 -8.39
C SER A 35 -3.90 -19.78 -7.07
N PRO A 36 -4.99 -18.98 -7.03
CA PRO A 36 -5.46 -18.35 -5.80
C PRO A 36 -5.70 -19.35 -4.66
N GLN A 37 -6.22 -20.55 -4.97
CA GLN A 37 -6.47 -21.61 -4.00
C GLN A 37 -5.18 -22.30 -3.51
N GLU A 38 -4.13 -22.31 -4.32
CA GLU A 38 -2.81 -22.80 -3.92
C GLU A 38 -2.08 -21.76 -3.08
N ALA A 39 -2.17 -20.46 -3.44
CA ALA A 39 -1.57 -19.38 -2.68
C ALA A 39 -2.10 -19.31 -1.23
N ILE A 40 -3.41 -19.51 -1.02
CA ILE A 40 -3.98 -19.59 0.32
C ILE A 40 -3.34 -20.69 1.17
N LYS A 41 -3.03 -21.85 0.57
CA LYS A 41 -2.42 -22.98 1.29
C LYS A 41 -0.95 -22.75 1.64
N ASP A 42 -0.29 -21.80 0.98
CA ASP A 42 1.09 -21.41 1.26
C ASP A 42 1.22 -20.53 2.51
N PHE A 43 0.14 -19.91 2.94
CA PHE A 43 0.17 -19.03 4.10
C PHE A 43 0.41 -19.79 5.40
N HIS A 44 1.29 -19.20 6.20
CA HIS A 44 1.54 -19.60 7.57
C HIS A 44 1.06 -18.50 8.49
N ILE A 45 -0.10 -18.72 9.10
CA ILE A 45 -0.77 -17.76 9.98
C ILE A 45 -0.69 -18.20 11.43
N GLU A 46 -0.81 -17.24 12.34
CA GLU A 46 -0.88 -17.48 13.80
C GLU A 46 -2.01 -18.48 14.13
N SER A 47 -1.75 -19.38 15.08
CA SER A 47 -2.71 -20.44 15.45
C SER A 47 -4.05 -19.86 15.92
N GLY A 48 -5.14 -20.42 15.42
CA GLY A 48 -6.52 -19.98 15.72
C GLY A 48 -7.10 -19.01 14.69
N PHE A 49 -6.36 -18.73 13.62
CA PHE A 49 -6.81 -17.94 12.47
C PHE A 49 -6.81 -18.78 11.20
N GLU A 50 -7.63 -18.34 10.26
CA GLU A 50 -7.67 -18.89 8.89
C GLU A 50 -7.64 -17.75 7.87
N VAL A 51 -7.24 -18.06 6.64
CA VAL A 51 -7.24 -17.14 5.52
C VAL A 51 -8.33 -17.56 4.55
N GLN A 52 -9.25 -16.65 4.24
CA GLN A 52 -10.30 -16.84 3.25
C GLN A 52 -10.00 -16.03 1.98
N LEU A 53 -10.26 -16.61 0.80
CA LEU A 53 -10.18 -15.89 -0.47
C LEU A 53 -11.49 -15.10 -0.68
N VAL A 54 -11.38 -13.79 -0.67
CA VAL A 54 -12.50 -12.88 -0.84
C VAL A 54 -12.76 -12.58 -2.33
N ALA A 55 -11.70 -12.27 -3.06
CA ALA A 55 -11.74 -12.03 -4.50
C ALA A 55 -10.34 -12.24 -5.11
N SER A 56 -10.30 -12.63 -6.38
CA SER A 56 -9.06 -12.81 -7.13
C SER A 56 -9.27 -12.53 -8.61
N GLU A 57 -8.24 -12.63 -9.41
CA GLU A 57 -8.36 -12.63 -10.87
C GLU A 57 -9.34 -13.71 -11.35
N PRO A 58 -10.19 -13.42 -12.32
CA PRO A 58 -10.25 -12.18 -13.14
C PRO A 58 -11.14 -11.08 -12.56
N LEU A 59 -11.71 -11.25 -11.36
CA LEU A 59 -12.61 -10.25 -10.79
C LEU A 59 -11.88 -8.95 -10.46
N ILE A 60 -10.66 -9.05 -9.93
CA ILE A 60 -9.77 -7.92 -9.63
C ILE A 60 -8.37 -8.18 -10.18
N GLU A 61 -7.64 -7.12 -10.54
CA GLU A 61 -6.28 -7.15 -11.04
C GLU A 61 -5.43 -6.05 -10.40
N ASP A 62 -4.23 -6.35 -9.92
CA ASP A 62 -3.30 -5.38 -9.32
C ASP A 62 -3.96 -4.45 -8.27
N PRO A 63 -4.69 -4.97 -7.28
CA PRO A 63 -5.39 -4.15 -6.30
C PRO A 63 -4.39 -3.46 -5.36
N VAL A 64 -4.64 -2.19 -5.01
CA VAL A 64 -3.76 -1.42 -4.10
C VAL A 64 -4.50 -0.79 -2.93
N ALA A 65 -5.78 -0.50 -3.07
CA ALA A 65 -6.59 0.08 -2.02
C ALA A 65 -8.05 -0.35 -2.16
N LEU A 66 -8.77 -0.39 -1.04
CA LEU A 66 -10.21 -0.60 -1.02
C LEU A 66 -10.90 0.32 -0.01
N THR A 67 -12.20 0.39 -0.10
CA THR A 67 -13.08 0.97 0.91
C THR A 67 -14.43 0.27 0.86
N PHE A 68 -15.19 0.35 1.93
CA PHE A 68 -16.57 -0.16 1.97
C PHE A 68 -17.53 1.01 2.01
N ASP A 69 -18.71 0.83 1.39
CA ASP A 69 -19.83 1.75 1.56
C ASP A 69 -20.73 1.32 2.72
N GLY A 70 -21.80 2.10 2.95
CA GLY A 70 -22.74 1.83 4.06
C GLY A 70 -23.60 0.57 3.89
N ASP A 71 -23.61 -0.01 2.71
CA ASP A 71 -24.32 -1.24 2.37
C ASP A 71 -23.40 -2.48 2.38
N GLY A 72 -22.12 -2.31 2.77
CA GLY A 72 -21.12 -3.38 2.80
C GLY A 72 -20.49 -3.70 1.46
N ASN A 73 -20.85 -2.99 0.39
CA ASN A 73 -20.20 -3.21 -0.91
C ASN A 73 -18.74 -2.77 -0.87
N MET A 74 -17.87 -3.53 -1.55
CA MET A 74 -16.45 -3.27 -1.60
C MET A 74 -16.05 -2.51 -2.88
N TRP A 75 -15.34 -1.41 -2.71
CA TRP A 75 -14.82 -0.58 -3.78
C TRP A 75 -13.31 -0.76 -3.85
N VAL A 76 -12.80 -1.25 -4.98
CA VAL A 76 -11.38 -1.63 -5.14
C VAL A 76 -10.72 -0.77 -6.20
N ILE A 77 -9.54 -0.24 -5.89
CA ILE A 77 -8.65 0.41 -6.86
C ILE A 77 -7.69 -0.62 -7.44
N GLU A 78 -7.66 -0.68 -8.77
CA GLU A 78 -6.67 -1.41 -9.55
C GLU A 78 -5.64 -0.44 -10.12
N MET A 79 -4.37 -0.56 -9.68
CA MET A 79 -3.26 0.26 -10.18
C MET A 79 -2.47 -0.47 -11.28
N ARG A 80 -3.17 -0.89 -12.32
CA ARG A 80 -2.68 -1.80 -13.36
C ARG A 80 -1.49 -1.27 -14.17
N GLY A 81 -1.25 0.05 -14.18
CA GLY A 81 -0.11 0.67 -14.86
C GLY A 81 1.20 0.66 -14.06
N TYR A 82 1.17 0.31 -12.77
CA TYR A 82 2.33 0.44 -11.89
C TYR A 82 3.35 -0.68 -12.08
N MET A 83 4.63 -0.35 -12.17
CA MET A 83 5.79 -1.27 -12.12
C MET A 83 5.66 -2.53 -12.99
N HIS A 84 5.30 -2.38 -14.27
CA HIS A 84 5.32 -3.53 -15.21
C HIS A 84 6.72 -4.09 -15.44
N ASN A 85 7.74 -3.26 -15.22
CA ASN A 85 9.15 -3.61 -15.29
C ASN A 85 9.95 -2.64 -14.41
N THR A 86 11.23 -2.91 -14.24
CA THR A 86 12.16 -2.11 -13.42
C THR A 86 12.39 -0.69 -13.94
N GLU A 87 12.01 -0.40 -15.18
CA GLU A 87 12.08 0.93 -15.80
C GLU A 87 10.80 1.75 -15.63
N GLY A 88 9.78 1.24 -14.90
CA GLY A 88 8.50 1.93 -14.72
C GLY A 88 7.66 2.03 -15.99
N GLY A 89 7.82 1.08 -16.92
CA GLY A 89 7.08 1.08 -18.19
C GLY A 89 5.57 0.95 -17.95
N GLY A 90 4.79 1.82 -18.59
CA GLY A 90 3.31 1.79 -18.50
C GLY A 90 2.70 2.73 -17.47
N GLU A 91 3.49 3.34 -16.58
CA GLU A 91 2.99 4.17 -15.47
C GLU A 91 2.23 5.43 -15.92
N ASN A 92 2.47 5.92 -17.13
CA ASN A 92 1.75 7.04 -17.72
C ASN A 92 0.53 6.62 -18.57
N LEU A 93 0.22 5.32 -18.64
CA LEU A 93 -0.92 4.82 -19.40
C LEU A 93 -2.18 4.80 -18.52
N PRO A 94 -3.36 5.11 -19.09
CA PRO A 94 -4.63 5.13 -18.37
C PRO A 94 -5.19 3.71 -18.21
N LEU A 95 -4.51 2.86 -17.45
CA LEU A 95 -4.85 1.45 -17.24
C LEU A 95 -5.60 1.19 -15.93
N GLY A 96 -5.55 2.15 -14.99
CA GLY A 96 -6.17 2.00 -13.68
C GLY A 96 -7.69 2.05 -13.71
N ARG A 97 -8.33 1.37 -12.73
CA ARG A 97 -9.77 1.26 -12.59
C ARG A 97 -10.21 1.39 -11.14
N ILE A 98 -11.48 1.69 -10.96
CA ILE A 98 -12.20 1.48 -9.71
C ILE A 98 -13.33 0.51 -10.01
N LYS A 99 -13.34 -0.60 -9.28
CA LYS A 99 -14.39 -1.63 -9.37
C LYS A 99 -15.27 -1.62 -8.13
N LEU A 100 -16.53 -1.88 -8.32
CA LEU A 100 -17.53 -2.16 -7.30
C LEU A 100 -17.79 -3.66 -7.27
N LEU A 101 -17.53 -4.28 -6.13
CA LEU A 101 -17.81 -5.69 -5.87
C LEU A 101 -18.95 -5.81 -4.87
N LYS A 102 -19.78 -6.83 -5.05
CA LYS A 102 -20.90 -7.15 -4.16
C LYS A 102 -20.84 -8.60 -3.76
N ASP A 103 -21.04 -8.83 -2.49
CA ASP A 103 -21.37 -10.11 -1.89
C ASP A 103 -22.90 -10.20 -1.91
N ASN A 104 -23.47 -11.17 -2.62
CA ASN A 104 -24.93 -11.23 -2.87
C ASN A 104 -25.63 -12.17 -1.88
N ASP A 105 -24.92 -13.02 -1.19
CA ASP A 105 -25.45 -14.02 -0.26
C ASP A 105 -24.86 -13.95 1.14
N ASP A 106 -24.06 -12.90 1.40
CA ASP A 106 -23.44 -12.57 2.68
C ASP A 106 -22.51 -13.70 3.20
N ASP A 107 -21.83 -14.41 2.30
CA ASP A 107 -20.89 -15.49 2.67
C ASP A 107 -19.44 -14.99 2.87
N GLY A 108 -19.18 -13.70 2.63
CA GLY A 108 -17.87 -13.06 2.72
C GLY A 108 -17.03 -13.18 1.45
N THR A 109 -17.58 -13.77 0.39
CA THR A 109 -16.99 -13.83 -0.96
C THR A 109 -17.74 -12.88 -1.89
N TYR A 110 -17.02 -12.22 -2.79
CA TYR A 110 -17.64 -11.24 -3.70
C TYR A 110 -17.76 -11.82 -5.11
N GLU A 111 -18.99 -12.08 -5.59
CA GLU A 111 -19.24 -12.73 -6.88
C GLU A 111 -19.54 -11.73 -8.00
N THR A 112 -20.15 -10.60 -7.66
CA THR A 112 -20.57 -9.62 -8.66
C THR A 112 -19.59 -8.48 -8.73
N VAL A 113 -19.12 -8.18 -9.92
CA VAL A 113 -18.20 -7.07 -10.17
C VAL A 113 -18.70 -6.17 -11.29
N SER A 114 -18.54 -4.86 -11.10
CA SER A 114 -18.79 -3.86 -12.15
C SER A 114 -17.68 -2.79 -12.12
N VAL A 115 -17.37 -2.22 -13.29
CA VAL A 115 -16.43 -1.11 -13.38
C VAL A 115 -17.21 0.19 -13.11
N PHE A 116 -16.77 0.90 -12.06
CA PHE A 116 -17.31 2.21 -11.72
C PHE A 116 -16.61 3.34 -12.48
N LEU A 117 -15.28 3.31 -12.50
CA LEU A 117 -14.47 4.32 -13.19
C LEU A 117 -13.29 3.62 -13.88
N ASP A 118 -13.03 3.97 -15.12
CA ASP A 118 -11.97 3.39 -15.94
C ASP A 118 -11.01 4.47 -16.45
N SER A 119 -9.93 4.00 -17.07
CA SER A 119 -8.95 4.85 -17.77
C SER A 119 -8.28 5.86 -16.85
N LEU A 120 -7.93 5.44 -15.63
CA LEU A 120 -7.20 6.25 -14.65
C LEU A 120 -5.69 6.03 -14.77
N ILE A 121 -4.91 7.08 -14.49
CA ILE A 121 -3.46 6.99 -14.42
C ILE A 121 -3.05 6.85 -12.95
N LEU A 122 -2.53 5.66 -12.58
CA LEU A 122 -2.03 5.34 -11.25
C LEU A 122 -2.96 5.81 -10.11
N PRO A 123 -4.27 5.46 -10.12
CA PRO A 123 -5.17 5.79 -9.01
C PRO A 123 -4.67 5.07 -7.74
N ARG A 124 -4.64 5.75 -6.59
CA ARG A 124 -3.98 5.22 -5.39
C ARG A 124 -4.73 5.35 -4.09
N ALA A 125 -5.83 6.07 -4.08
CA ALA A 125 -6.65 6.19 -2.90
C ALA A 125 -8.11 6.52 -3.24
N ILE A 126 -9.02 6.04 -2.40
CA ILE A 126 -10.46 6.21 -2.54
C ILE A 126 -11.07 6.41 -1.15
N CYS A 127 -12.08 7.26 -1.06
CA CYS A 127 -12.87 7.43 0.15
C CYS A 127 -14.33 7.69 -0.22
N VAL A 128 -15.22 6.82 0.25
CA VAL A 128 -16.67 7.02 0.10
C VAL A 128 -17.11 8.19 0.97
N ILE A 129 -17.83 9.13 0.39
CA ILE A 129 -18.34 10.31 1.08
C ILE A 129 -19.64 10.79 0.46
N ASN A 130 -20.69 11.02 1.28
CA ASN A 130 -22.01 11.46 0.84
C ASN A 130 -22.57 10.58 -0.31
N ASP A 131 -22.90 11.20 -1.44
CA ASP A 131 -23.44 10.59 -2.64
C ASP A 131 -22.38 10.26 -3.72
N GLY A 132 -21.12 10.09 -3.29
CA GLY A 132 -20.03 9.81 -4.21
C GLY A 132 -18.77 9.38 -3.50
N MET A 133 -17.63 9.64 -4.14
CA MET A 133 -16.33 9.29 -3.57
C MET A 133 -15.23 10.27 -4.00
N LEU A 134 -14.26 10.43 -3.11
CA LEU A 134 -12.98 11.00 -3.47
C LEU A 134 -12.12 9.95 -4.15
N VAL A 135 -11.44 10.35 -5.21
CA VAL A 135 -10.50 9.52 -5.97
C VAL A 135 -9.20 10.28 -6.14
N ALA A 136 -8.12 9.73 -5.63
CA ALA A 136 -6.78 10.25 -5.82
C ALA A 136 -6.18 9.68 -7.11
N GLU A 137 -6.10 10.51 -8.12
CA GLU A 137 -5.43 10.28 -9.39
C GLU A 137 -4.43 11.42 -9.62
N PRO A 138 -3.18 11.28 -9.19
CA PRO A 138 -2.19 12.34 -9.28
C PRO A 138 -2.10 12.97 -10.68
N PRO A 139 -1.92 14.30 -10.78
CA PRO A 139 -1.74 15.25 -9.68
C PRO A 139 -3.02 15.74 -8.99
N LYS A 140 -4.18 15.19 -9.34
CA LYS A 140 -5.48 15.70 -8.93
C LYS A 140 -6.16 14.80 -7.89
N LEU A 141 -6.98 15.45 -7.06
CA LEU A 141 -8.00 14.82 -6.24
C LEU A 141 -9.36 15.15 -6.84
N TRP A 142 -10.14 14.10 -7.11
CA TRP A 142 -11.45 14.21 -7.73
C TRP A 142 -12.56 13.85 -6.72
N PHE A 143 -13.69 14.49 -6.82
CA PHE A 143 -14.97 13.95 -6.35
C PHE A 143 -15.74 13.41 -7.54
N VAL A 144 -16.18 12.17 -7.45
CA VAL A 144 -16.97 11.48 -8.47
C VAL A 144 -18.30 11.10 -7.86
N LYS A 145 -19.39 11.61 -8.43
CA LYS A 145 -20.74 11.27 -7.98
C LYS A 145 -21.04 9.80 -8.25
N ASN A 146 -21.64 9.11 -7.30
CA ASN A 146 -22.13 7.75 -7.48
C ASN A 146 -23.59 7.75 -7.92
N GLU A 147 -23.86 7.28 -9.13
CA GLU A 147 -25.20 7.14 -9.68
C GLU A 147 -25.57 5.65 -9.76
N ASN A 148 -25.92 5.08 -8.59
CA ASN A 148 -26.28 3.67 -8.45
C ASN A 148 -25.19 2.70 -8.97
N GLY A 149 -23.95 2.89 -8.54
CA GLY A 149 -22.81 2.07 -8.92
C GLY A 149 -22.16 2.47 -10.26
N LYS A 150 -22.58 3.57 -10.87
CA LYS A 150 -21.99 4.16 -12.07
C LYS A 150 -21.40 5.53 -11.75
N ALA A 151 -20.29 5.86 -12.40
CA ALA A 151 -19.67 7.17 -12.25
C ALA A 151 -20.53 8.24 -12.95
N GLY A 152 -20.98 9.20 -12.15
CA GLY A 152 -21.64 10.41 -12.62
C GLY A 152 -20.63 11.55 -12.84
N VAL A 153 -21.03 12.76 -12.48
CA VAL A 153 -20.21 13.97 -12.65
C VAL A 153 -18.91 13.84 -11.87
N LYS A 154 -17.77 14.10 -12.54
CA LYS A 154 -16.43 14.14 -11.98
C LYS A 154 -15.98 15.60 -11.81
N THR A 155 -15.70 16.05 -10.58
CA THR A 155 -15.29 17.43 -10.27
C THR A 155 -13.94 17.44 -9.55
N ILE A 156 -13.10 18.45 -9.84
CA ILE A 156 -11.81 18.62 -9.18
C ILE A 156 -12.05 19.19 -7.76
N VAL A 157 -11.51 18.50 -6.76
CA VAL A 157 -11.45 18.97 -5.36
C VAL A 157 -10.16 19.71 -5.11
N ASP A 158 -9.04 19.15 -5.55
CA ASP A 158 -7.71 19.75 -5.46
C ASP A 158 -6.92 19.46 -6.75
N SER A 159 -6.50 20.51 -7.43
CA SER A 159 -5.70 20.40 -8.67
C SER A 159 -4.21 20.16 -8.41
N SER A 160 -3.77 20.32 -7.18
CA SER A 160 -2.38 20.15 -6.72
C SER A 160 -2.30 19.16 -5.54
N TYR A 161 -3.09 18.09 -5.60
CA TYR A 161 -3.09 17.03 -4.58
C TYR A 161 -1.72 16.38 -4.47
N ALA A 162 -1.05 16.11 -5.61
CA ALA A 162 0.31 15.61 -5.69
C ALA A 162 1.11 16.42 -6.71
N GLU A 163 2.32 16.85 -6.36
CA GLU A 163 3.16 17.72 -7.20
C GLU A 163 4.31 16.93 -7.85
N GLY A 164 4.00 15.90 -8.66
CA GLY A 164 5.02 15.13 -9.38
C GLY A 164 5.94 14.32 -8.43
N GLY A 165 7.10 13.94 -8.93
CA GLY A 165 8.09 13.15 -8.18
C GLY A 165 7.94 11.64 -8.38
N ASN A 166 8.57 10.87 -7.49
CA ASN A 166 8.50 9.42 -7.50
C ASN A 166 7.08 8.95 -7.20
N VAL A 167 6.55 8.04 -8.02
CA VAL A 167 5.19 7.52 -7.89
C VAL A 167 4.92 6.83 -6.54
N GLU A 168 5.96 6.29 -5.90
CA GLU A 168 5.86 5.67 -4.57
C GLU A 168 5.76 6.71 -3.44
N HIS A 169 6.15 7.95 -3.69
CA HIS A 169 6.21 9.06 -2.73
C HIS A 169 5.17 10.13 -3.02
N GLN A 170 3.95 9.73 -3.31
CA GLN A 170 2.85 10.65 -3.56
C GLN A 170 1.69 10.39 -2.59
N PRO A 171 0.87 11.41 -2.26
CA PRO A 171 -0.24 11.28 -1.34
C PRO A 171 -1.19 10.14 -1.69
N ASN A 172 -1.60 9.38 -0.67
CA ASN A 172 -2.45 8.19 -0.78
C ASN A 172 -3.32 8.01 0.46
N SER A 173 -4.07 6.91 0.55
CA SER A 173 -4.93 6.47 1.66
C SER A 173 -6.28 7.15 1.76
N LEU A 174 -6.42 8.46 1.71
CA LEU A 174 -7.68 9.20 1.91
C LEU A 174 -8.49 8.68 3.11
N PHE A 175 -7.84 8.65 4.28
CA PHE A 175 -8.42 8.11 5.50
C PHE A 175 -9.36 9.13 6.17
N ARG A 176 -10.66 8.78 6.32
CA ARG A 176 -11.63 9.59 7.04
C ARG A 176 -11.50 9.35 8.54
N ALA A 177 -10.96 10.32 9.26
CA ALA A 177 -10.72 10.25 10.68
C ALA A 177 -11.96 10.63 11.52
N MET A 178 -11.92 10.33 12.83
CA MET A 178 -13.02 10.60 13.77
C MET A 178 -13.38 12.09 13.93
N ASP A 179 -12.47 12.99 13.57
CA ASP A 179 -12.70 14.43 13.53
C ASP A 179 -13.41 14.91 12.24
N ASN A 180 -13.87 13.98 11.41
CA ASN A 180 -14.49 14.20 10.10
C ASN A 180 -13.60 14.88 9.05
N TRP A 181 -12.29 14.91 9.26
CA TRP A 181 -11.33 15.25 8.24
C TRP A 181 -10.81 14.01 7.52
N ILE A 182 -10.47 14.18 6.26
CA ILE A 182 -9.86 13.14 5.43
C ILE A 182 -8.38 13.48 5.30
N TYR A 183 -7.53 12.56 5.74
CA TYR A 183 -6.08 12.67 5.74
C TYR A 183 -5.47 11.79 4.66
N SER A 184 -4.33 12.22 4.13
CA SER A 184 -3.51 11.40 3.25
C SER A 184 -2.20 11.01 3.91
N SER A 185 -1.74 9.78 3.68
CA SER A 185 -0.35 9.42 3.86
C SER A 185 0.48 10.11 2.79
N GLU A 186 1.74 10.48 3.08
CA GLU A 186 2.63 11.26 2.20
C GLU A 186 2.02 12.60 1.72
N GLY A 187 1.03 13.12 2.46
CA GLY A 187 0.34 14.36 2.15
C GLY A 187 0.35 15.36 3.30
N ASP A 188 0.47 16.63 3.00
CA ASP A 188 0.44 17.74 3.97
C ASP A 188 -0.89 18.52 3.98
N LYS A 189 -1.92 17.95 3.33
CA LYS A 189 -3.26 18.52 3.26
C LYS A 189 -4.28 17.56 3.86
N ARG A 190 -5.35 18.13 4.44
CA ARG A 190 -6.55 17.40 4.86
C ARG A 190 -7.79 18.03 4.22
N TYR A 191 -8.80 17.21 4.03
CA TYR A 191 -10.00 17.57 3.27
C TYR A 191 -11.26 17.34 4.10
N ARG A 192 -12.25 18.18 3.92
CA ARG A 192 -13.55 18.02 4.56
C ARG A 192 -14.64 18.66 3.71
N TYR A 193 -15.75 17.94 3.51
CA TYR A 193 -16.92 18.50 2.86
C TYR A 193 -17.90 19.01 3.91
N MET A 194 -18.23 20.29 3.86
CA MET A 194 -19.12 20.92 4.80
C MET A 194 -19.89 22.08 4.14
N ASN A 195 -21.22 22.13 4.40
CA ASN A 195 -22.10 23.19 3.86
C ASN A 195 -22.01 23.37 2.34
N GLY A 196 -21.95 22.25 1.61
CA GLY A 196 -21.89 22.24 0.15
C GLY A 196 -20.53 22.60 -0.46
N LYS A 197 -19.46 22.67 0.34
CA LYS A 197 -18.12 23.09 -0.11
C LYS A 197 -17.03 22.19 0.44
N TRP A 198 -15.99 22.02 -0.34
CA TRP A 198 -14.74 21.41 0.11
C TRP A 198 -13.90 22.42 0.88
N MET A 199 -13.46 22.03 2.05
CA MET A 199 -12.46 22.72 2.84
C MET A 199 -11.13 21.96 2.68
N ILE A 200 -10.06 22.71 2.46
CA ILE A 200 -8.68 22.18 2.32
C ILE A 200 -7.81 22.92 3.31
N GLU A 201 -7.15 22.21 4.21
CA GLU A 201 -6.27 22.78 5.22
C GLU A 201 -4.93 22.05 5.26
N LYS A 202 -3.91 22.75 5.74
CA LYS A 202 -2.61 22.15 6.01
C LYS A 202 -2.68 21.20 7.22
N THR A 203 -1.91 20.14 7.15
CA THR A 203 -1.68 19.18 8.25
C THR A 203 -0.20 18.79 8.29
N HIS A 204 0.20 18.04 9.32
CA HIS A 204 1.54 17.46 9.36
C HIS A 204 1.66 16.33 8.33
N LEU A 205 2.81 16.26 7.67
CA LEU A 205 3.16 15.15 6.80
C LEU A 205 3.27 13.86 7.63
N ARG A 206 2.59 12.80 7.20
CA ARG A 206 2.58 11.49 7.87
C ARG A 206 2.77 10.37 6.86
N GLY A 207 3.53 9.36 7.30
CA GLY A 207 3.64 8.11 6.59
C GLY A 207 4.21 8.19 5.19
N GLN A 208 4.07 7.09 4.49
CA GLN A 208 4.41 6.94 3.08
C GLN A 208 3.30 6.19 2.33
N TRP A 209 2.84 5.03 2.87
CA TRP A 209 1.74 4.26 2.28
C TRP A 209 0.86 3.67 3.38
N GLY A 210 -0.39 4.12 3.46
CA GLY A 210 -1.34 3.69 4.47
C GLY A 210 -1.46 4.64 5.66
N LEU A 211 -2.68 4.77 6.19
CA LEU A 211 -3.03 5.46 7.43
C LEU A 211 -4.09 4.65 8.17
N SER A 212 -4.01 4.66 9.49
CA SER A 212 -5.04 4.11 10.38
C SER A 212 -5.23 4.99 11.59
N GLN A 213 -6.22 4.66 12.43
CA GLN A 213 -6.57 5.41 13.63
C GLN A 213 -6.98 4.47 14.75
N ASP A 214 -6.61 4.81 15.99
CA ASP A 214 -7.13 4.14 17.18
C ASP A 214 -8.49 4.71 17.65
N ASP A 215 -9.07 4.13 18.70
CA ASP A 215 -10.35 4.56 19.27
C ASP A 215 -10.27 5.93 19.96
N TYR A 216 -9.08 6.44 20.17
CA TYR A 216 -8.84 7.78 20.76
C TYR A 216 -8.63 8.87 19.70
N GLY A 217 -8.60 8.50 18.41
CA GLY A 217 -8.45 9.45 17.31
C GLY A 217 -6.99 9.76 16.93
N ARG A 218 -5.99 9.04 17.45
CA ARG A 218 -4.58 9.18 17.07
C ARG A 218 -4.32 8.48 15.75
N LEU A 219 -3.58 9.11 14.85
CA LEU A 219 -3.22 8.52 13.57
C LEU A 219 -1.98 7.65 13.68
N PHE A 220 -2.01 6.50 12.98
CA PHE A 220 -0.91 5.56 12.87
C PHE A 220 -0.51 5.40 11.41
N TYR A 221 0.80 5.29 11.18
CA TYR A 221 1.41 5.29 9.85
C TYR A 221 2.81 4.67 9.92
N ASN A 222 3.41 4.48 8.76
CA ASN A 222 4.78 4.01 8.62
C ASN A 222 5.48 4.66 7.42
N ASN A 223 6.72 4.30 7.20
CA ASN A 223 7.39 4.47 5.92
C ASN A 223 8.18 3.19 5.61
N ASN A 224 8.77 3.10 4.42
CA ASN A 224 9.46 1.89 3.96
C ASN A 224 10.42 1.30 5.00
N SER A 225 11.12 2.13 5.76
CA SER A 225 12.19 1.74 6.69
C SER A 225 11.83 1.88 8.16
N VAL A 226 10.56 2.19 8.48
CA VAL A 226 10.08 2.30 9.87
C VAL A 226 8.78 1.54 10.02
N THR A 227 8.80 0.52 10.85
CA THR A 227 7.70 -0.43 11.01
C THR A 227 6.39 0.24 11.41
N LEU A 228 6.38 1.05 12.45
CA LEU A 228 5.17 1.70 12.94
C LEU A 228 5.47 3.00 13.66
N MET A 229 4.76 4.03 13.29
CA MET A 229 4.73 5.33 13.96
C MET A 229 3.30 5.68 14.38
N GLY A 230 3.14 6.49 15.41
CA GLY A 230 1.86 7.02 15.86
C GLY A 230 1.96 8.47 16.26
N ASP A 231 0.86 9.19 16.16
CA ASP A 231 0.76 10.55 16.69
C ASP A 231 0.73 10.53 18.24
N ASN A 232 1.54 11.34 18.87
CA ASN A 232 1.49 11.53 20.32
C ASN A 232 0.22 12.28 20.77
N PHE A 233 -0.39 13.05 19.86
CA PHE A 233 -1.51 13.93 20.10
C PHE A 233 -2.56 13.74 19.01
N LEU A 234 -3.78 14.23 19.26
CA LEU A 234 -4.82 14.23 18.24
C LEU A 234 -4.37 15.01 16.99
N PRO A 235 -4.80 14.61 15.82
CA PRO A 235 -4.42 15.24 14.56
C PRO A 235 -4.63 16.77 14.62
N ASN A 236 -3.65 17.51 14.12
CA ASN A 236 -3.67 18.98 14.03
C ASN A 236 -3.77 19.76 15.35
N THR A 237 -3.66 19.16 16.52
CA THR A 237 -3.67 19.87 17.81
C THR A 237 -2.67 21.05 17.81
N PHE A 238 -1.45 20.83 17.33
CA PHE A 238 -0.43 21.88 17.27
C PHE A 238 -0.52 22.75 16.01
N GLN A 239 -1.03 22.22 14.90
CA GLN A 239 -1.18 22.97 13.66
C GLN A 239 -2.15 24.15 13.80
N LEU A 240 -3.14 24.02 14.68
CA LEU A 240 -4.10 25.09 15.01
C LEU A 240 -3.50 26.18 15.90
N ASN A 241 -2.36 25.92 16.55
CA ASN A 241 -1.68 26.89 17.39
C ASN A 241 -0.62 27.67 16.58
N PRO A 242 -0.78 28.99 16.38
CA PRO A 242 0.16 29.76 15.56
C PRO A 242 1.60 29.75 16.07
N TYR A 243 1.81 29.49 17.37
CA TYR A 243 3.14 29.39 17.98
C TYR A 243 3.78 28.01 17.83
N HIS A 244 3.02 26.97 17.46
CA HIS A 244 3.48 25.60 17.37
C HIS A 244 3.26 24.94 15.99
N LYS A 245 2.75 25.68 15.01
CA LYS A 245 2.45 25.13 13.66
C LYS A 245 3.65 24.53 12.92
N ASN A 246 4.86 24.93 13.27
CA ASN A 246 6.12 24.43 12.68
C ASN A 246 6.82 23.43 13.63
N LEU A 247 6.08 22.70 14.43
CA LEU A 247 6.63 21.71 15.36
C LEU A 247 7.41 20.65 14.59
N ALA A 248 8.62 20.32 15.06
CA ALA A 248 9.43 19.28 14.47
C ALA A 248 8.75 17.90 14.61
N ARG A 249 8.96 17.02 13.64
CA ARG A 249 8.28 15.71 13.54
C ARG A 249 8.41 14.86 14.79
N ASP A 250 9.59 14.85 15.42
CA ASP A 250 9.88 14.13 16.67
C ASP A 250 9.02 14.57 17.86
N LYS A 251 8.29 15.69 17.76
CA LYS A 251 7.40 16.20 18.80
C LYS A 251 5.97 15.70 18.66
N TYR A 252 5.50 15.42 17.44
CA TYR A 252 4.14 14.92 17.22
C TYR A 252 4.08 13.45 16.84
N SER A 253 5.15 12.86 16.36
CA SER A 253 5.25 11.47 15.91
C SER A 253 6.24 10.70 16.77
N ILE A 254 5.88 9.46 17.10
CA ILE A 254 6.74 8.53 17.84
C ILE A 254 6.85 7.21 17.09
N GLN A 255 8.06 6.67 16.96
CA GLN A 255 8.27 5.29 16.52
C GLN A 255 7.96 4.34 17.70
N LEU A 256 7.10 3.35 17.45
CA LEU A 256 6.59 2.49 18.50
C LEU A 256 7.44 1.25 18.75
N VAL A 257 8.05 0.69 17.72
CA VAL A 257 8.88 -0.52 17.77
C VAL A 257 10.12 -0.35 16.90
N ASP A 258 11.10 -1.23 17.04
CA ASP A 258 12.23 -1.34 16.09
C ASP A 258 11.77 -1.91 14.73
N ASN A 259 12.70 -2.13 13.81
CA ASN A 259 12.38 -2.47 12.41
C ASN A 259 12.59 -3.95 12.07
N ARG A 260 12.89 -4.80 13.04
CA ARG A 260 13.17 -6.23 12.83
C ARG A 260 12.00 -6.98 12.23
N VAL A 261 12.30 -7.90 11.31
CA VAL A 261 11.35 -8.83 10.68
C VAL A 261 11.85 -10.27 10.72
N PHE A 262 10.92 -11.23 10.64
CA PHE A 262 11.22 -12.66 10.74
C PHE A 262 10.64 -13.45 9.55
N PRO A 263 11.13 -13.21 8.30
CA PRO A 263 10.61 -13.87 7.10
C PRO A 263 10.96 -15.36 7.07
N ARG A 264 10.12 -16.16 6.43
CA ARG A 264 10.37 -17.60 6.25
C ARG A 264 11.43 -17.90 5.21
N VAL A 265 11.46 -17.13 4.12
CA VAL A 265 12.32 -17.37 2.96
C VAL A 265 13.29 -16.22 2.73
N ALA A 266 14.26 -16.44 1.89
CA ALA A 266 15.20 -15.41 1.45
C ALA A 266 14.45 -14.34 0.62
N THR A 267 14.87 -13.10 0.74
CA THR A 267 14.35 -12.00 -0.07
C THR A 267 14.90 -12.09 -1.50
N PRO A 268 14.07 -12.03 -2.54
CA PRO A 268 14.50 -12.06 -3.94
C PRO A 268 15.44 -10.91 -4.30
N GLY A 269 16.20 -11.10 -5.38
CA GLY A 269 17.22 -10.16 -5.83
C GLY A 269 16.72 -8.74 -6.08
N VAL A 270 15.51 -8.58 -6.61
CA VAL A 270 14.90 -7.29 -6.96
C VAL A 270 14.67 -6.39 -5.74
N ASN A 271 14.39 -6.99 -4.59
CA ASN A 271 14.08 -6.26 -3.36
C ASN A 271 15.31 -6.02 -2.46
N ARG A 272 16.51 -6.42 -2.91
CA ARG A 272 17.74 -6.33 -2.08
C ARG A 272 18.42 -4.98 -2.12
N GLY A 273 18.01 -4.10 -2.99
CA GLY A 273 18.98 -3.21 -3.59
C GLY A 273 19.32 -1.97 -2.81
N TYR A 274 18.47 -1.44 -1.98
CA TYR A 274 18.69 -0.05 -1.61
C TYR A 274 19.17 0.18 -0.16
N GLN A 275 19.05 -0.80 0.70
CA GLN A 275 19.58 -0.69 2.06
C GLN A 275 20.76 -1.64 2.26
N LYS A 276 21.90 -1.06 2.61
CA LYS A 276 23.07 -1.82 3.01
C LYS A 276 22.76 -2.57 4.30
N ASP A 277 23.18 -3.83 4.36
CA ASP A 277 23.02 -4.69 5.55
C ASP A 277 21.54 -5.03 5.91
N ALA A 278 20.60 -4.79 5.00
CA ALA A 278 19.20 -5.17 5.20
C ALA A 278 18.96 -6.69 5.20
N LEU A 279 19.92 -7.46 4.68
CA LEU A 279 19.85 -8.92 4.59
C LEU A 279 20.82 -9.60 5.53
N ASP A 280 20.37 -10.68 6.17
CA ASP A 280 21.25 -11.62 6.83
C ASP A 280 22.27 -12.20 5.84
N SER A 281 23.54 -12.19 6.23
CA SER A 281 24.64 -12.55 5.32
C SER A 281 24.66 -14.02 4.91
N GLN A 282 24.08 -14.91 5.71
CA GLN A 282 24.05 -16.35 5.48
C GLN A 282 22.74 -16.80 4.83
N THR A 283 21.61 -16.43 5.43
CA THR A 283 20.29 -16.89 5.02
C THR A 283 19.68 -16.06 3.88
N LYS A 284 20.21 -14.85 3.65
CA LYS A 284 19.67 -13.86 2.69
C LYS A 284 18.23 -13.41 3.01
N LYS A 285 17.77 -13.67 4.20
CA LYS A 285 16.48 -13.17 4.69
C LYS A 285 16.58 -11.70 5.05
N LEU A 286 15.51 -10.97 4.86
CA LEU A 286 15.39 -9.60 5.32
C LEU A 286 15.48 -9.58 6.86
N VAL A 287 16.22 -8.63 7.43
CA VAL A 287 16.39 -8.47 8.90
C VAL A 287 15.60 -7.28 9.45
N ASP A 288 15.46 -6.24 8.65
CA ASP A 288 14.69 -5.03 8.96
C ASP A 288 13.74 -4.69 7.81
N VAL A 289 12.62 -4.01 8.10
CA VAL A 289 11.67 -3.57 7.07
C VAL A 289 12.34 -2.67 6.03
N THR A 290 11.99 -2.87 4.78
CA THR A 290 12.44 -2.05 3.65
C THR A 290 11.29 -1.52 2.78
N SER A 291 10.09 -2.07 2.98
CA SER A 291 8.89 -1.74 2.20
C SER A 291 7.65 -1.69 3.11
N ALA A 292 7.82 -1.44 4.42
CA ALA A 292 6.71 -1.43 5.36
C ALA A 292 5.61 -0.47 4.89
N CYS A 293 4.37 -0.96 4.83
CA CYS A 293 3.22 -0.23 4.27
C CYS A 293 1.91 -0.65 4.92
N GLY A 294 0.82 0.04 4.57
CA GLY A 294 -0.56 -0.31 4.87
C GLY A 294 -0.88 -0.63 6.34
N PRO A 295 -0.37 0.14 7.32
CA PRO A 295 -0.60 -0.19 8.73
C PRO A 295 -2.07 -0.02 9.07
N VAL A 296 -2.63 -0.99 9.80
CA VAL A 296 -3.99 -0.91 10.32
C VAL A 296 -4.01 -1.15 11.83
N ILE A 297 -4.70 -0.30 12.57
CA ILE A 297 -5.11 -0.60 13.94
C ILE A 297 -6.40 -1.39 13.84
N TYR A 298 -6.35 -2.66 14.25
CA TYR A 298 -7.52 -3.52 14.19
C TYR A 298 -8.56 -3.10 15.22
N ARG A 299 -9.78 -2.82 14.76
CA ARG A 299 -10.91 -2.35 15.55
C ARG A 299 -12.18 -3.16 15.30
N GLY A 300 -12.02 -4.32 14.66
CA GLY A 300 -13.08 -5.29 14.44
C GLY A 300 -13.34 -6.15 15.69
N ASP A 301 -14.34 -7.00 15.61
CA ASP A 301 -14.79 -7.90 16.66
C ASP A 301 -14.77 -9.39 16.27
N GLN A 302 -14.35 -9.71 15.04
CA GLN A 302 -14.15 -11.11 14.61
C GLN A 302 -12.97 -11.76 15.31
N PHE A 303 -11.90 -11.02 15.59
CA PHE A 303 -10.75 -11.55 16.31
C PHE A 303 -10.99 -11.52 17.81
N PRO A 304 -10.32 -12.40 18.58
CA PRO A 304 -10.39 -12.36 20.04
C PRO A 304 -10.09 -10.97 20.61
N ALA A 305 -10.73 -10.58 21.69
CA ALA A 305 -10.62 -9.25 22.31
C ALA A 305 -9.17 -8.78 22.54
N ALA A 306 -8.21 -9.70 22.73
CA ALA A 306 -6.79 -9.39 22.89
C ALA A 306 -6.14 -8.79 21.63
N TYR A 307 -6.79 -8.86 20.46
CA TYR A 307 -6.31 -8.31 19.19
C TYR A 307 -6.86 -6.90 18.92
N HIS A 308 -7.93 -6.51 19.60
CA HIS A 308 -8.48 -5.17 19.47
C HIS A 308 -7.43 -4.11 19.86
N GLY A 309 -7.23 -3.12 19.02
CA GLY A 309 -6.20 -2.08 19.20
C GLY A 309 -4.77 -2.52 18.84
N ASN A 310 -4.56 -3.77 18.40
CA ASN A 310 -3.25 -4.15 17.88
C ASN A 310 -3.05 -3.53 16.49
N ALA A 311 -1.80 -3.23 16.17
CA ALA A 311 -1.43 -2.83 14.82
C ALA A 311 -1.00 -4.05 13.99
N PHE A 312 -1.45 -4.08 12.74
CA PHE A 312 -0.94 -4.99 11.71
C PHE A 312 -0.20 -4.16 10.67
N VAL A 313 1.03 -4.56 10.36
CA VAL A 313 1.91 -3.85 9.43
C VAL A 313 2.38 -4.84 8.37
N LEU A 314 2.28 -4.44 7.12
CA LEU A 314 2.60 -5.26 5.98
C LEU A 314 4.03 -4.97 5.50
N GLU A 315 4.74 -6.03 5.10
CA GLU A 315 6.09 -5.95 4.53
C GLU A 315 6.16 -6.81 3.26
N PRO A 316 5.83 -6.23 2.10
CA PRO A 316 5.77 -6.96 0.84
C PRO A 316 7.13 -7.48 0.37
N ALA A 317 8.26 -6.86 0.76
CA ALA A 317 9.58 -7.37 0.40
C ALA A 317 9.95 -8.67 1.11
N ALA A 318 9.32 -8.95 2.25
CA ALA A 318 9.55 -10.15 3.06
C ALA A 318 8.33 -11.09 3.14
N PHE A 319 7.28 -10.83 2.36
CA PHE A 319 6.06 -11.67 2.25
C PHE A 319 5.40 -11.93 3.60
N LEU A 320 5.20 -10.87 4.39
CA LEU A 320 4.70 -11.04 5.74
C LEU A 320 3.79 -9.90 6.22
N ILE A 321 3.05 -10.20 7.28
CA ILE A 321 2.28 -9.26 8.07
C ILE A 321 2.69 -9.40 9.53
N LYS A 322 3.13 -8.30 10.10
CA LYS A 322 3.57 -8.20 11.48
C LYS A 322 2.43 -7.75 12.39
N ARG A 323 2.29 -8.37 13.58
CA ARG A 323 1.39 -7.92 14.65
C ARG A 323 2.18 -7.22 15.75
N ILE A 324 1.68 -6.07 16.19
CA ILE A 324 2.29 -5.23 17.22
C ILE A 324 1.24 -4.89 18.27
N LEU A 325 1.52 -5.18 19.51
CA LEU A 325 0.73 -4.70 20.65
C LEU A 325 0.97 -3.20 20.80
N VAL A 326 -0.07 -2.41 20.68
CA VAL A 326 -0.04 -0.97 20.95
C VAL A 326 -0.64 -0.72 22.32
N LYS A 327 0.11 -0.04 23.16
CA LYS A 327 -0.30 0.29 24.54
C LYS A 327 0.00 1.73 24.84
N GLU A 328 -0.73 2.30 25.77
CA GLU A 328 -0.42 3.57 26.38
C GLU A 328 0.13 3.33 27.80
N ASP A 329 1.27 3.91 28.08
CA ASP A 329 1.88 3.89 29.40
C ASP A 329 2.28 5.32 29.80
N SER A 330 1.64 5.80 30.88
CA SER A 330 1.88 7.14 31.43
C SER A 330 1.73 8.26 30.38
N GLY A 331 0.70 8.17 29.53
CA GLY A 331 0.38 9.13 28.48
C GLY A 331 1.27 9.05 27.23
N LYS A 332 2.06 7.97 27.10
CA LYS A 332 2.91 7.74 25.91
C LYS A 332 2.53 6.44 25.23
N LEU A 333 2.43 6.50 23.91
CA LEU A 333 2.28 5.31 23.08
C LEU A 333 3.56 4.47 23.13
N LYS A 334 3.38 3.16 23.25
CA LYS A 334 4.43 2.14 23.17
C LYS A 334 3.95 1.00 22.30
N GLY A 335 4.86 0.44 21.52
CA GLY A 335 4.65 -0.80 20.79
C GLY A 335 5.47 -1.94 21.40
N GLN A 336 5.00 -3.16 21.18
CA GLN A 336 5.71 -4.39 21.55
C GLN A 336 5.43 -5.45 20.50
N PHE A 337 6.47 -6.12 19.99
CA PHE A 337 6.27 -7.32 19.17
C PHE A 337 5.59 -8.42 19.97
N THR A 338 4.76 -9.19 19.29
CA THR A 338 4.05 -10.33 19.90
C THR A 338 4.90 -11.58 19.92
N SER A 339 5.95 -11.63 19.08
CA SER A 339 6.95 -12.69 19.00
C SER A 339 8.30 -12.09 18.60
N ASP A 340 9.39 -12.72 19.03
CA ASP A 340 10.78 -12.39 18.64
C ASP A 340 11.32 -13.31 17.52
N LYS A 341 10.46 -14.13 16.89
CA LYS A 341 10.88 -15.12 15.89
C LYS A 341 9.83 -15.47 14.85
N ASP A 342 8.58 -15.09 15.07
CA ASP A 342 7.45 -15.39 14.19
C ASP A 342 6.67 -14.12 13.88
N GLU A 343 5.99 -14.10 12.75
CA GLU A 343 5.09 -13.04 12.32
C GLU A 343 3.63 -13.53 12.38
N PHE A 344 2.67 -12.60 12.31
CA PHE A 344 1.25 -12.95 12.30
C PHE A 344 0.87 -13.81 11.10
N LEU A 345 1.36 -13.41 9.91
CA LEU A 345 1.19 -14.16 8.66
C LEU A 345 2.49 -14.07 7.84
N THR A 346 2.89 -15.18 7.26
CA THR A 346 4.00 -15.24 6.30
C THR A 346 3.65 -16.16 5.13
N ALA A 347 4.22 -15.88 3.95
CA ALA A 347 4.17 -16.76 2.79
C ALA A 347 5.57 -17.22 2.38
N THR A 348 5.64 -18.27 1.57
CA THR A 348 6.85 -18.68 0.86
C THR A 348 6.79 -18.31 -0.61
N ASP A 349 5.61 -17.99 -1.12
CA ASP A 349 5.40 -17.44 -2.46
C ASP A 349 5.93 -16.00 -2.53
N GLU A 350 6.94 -15.78 -3.37
CA GLU A 350 7.55 -14.47 -3.58
C GLU A 350 6.64 -13.47 -4.33
N ARG A 351 5.47 -13.92 -4.79
CA ARG A 351 4.44 -13.05 -5.37
C ARG A 351 3.46 -12.49 -4.34
N PHE A 352 3.44 -13.02 -3.15
CA PHE A 352 2.66 -12.43 -2.06
C PHE A 352 3.20 -11.05 -1.72
N ARG A 353 2.47 -10.02 -2.14
CA ARG A 353 2.81 -8.59 -1.96
C ARG A 353 1.71 -7.87 -1.21
N PRO A 354 1.59 -8.09 0.10
CA PRO A 354 0.57 -7.41 0.89
C PRO A 354 0.89 -5.91 0.95
N VAL A 355 -0.01 -5.06 0.47
CA VAL A 355 0.22 -3.60 0.35
C VAL A 355 -0.70 -2.75 1.19
N ASN A 356 -1.88 -3.27 1.57
CA ASN A 356 -2.82 -2.58 2.45
C ASN A 356 -3.65 -3.57 3.26
N ALA A 357 -4.15 -3.14 4.42
CA ALA A 357 -5.08 -3.90 5.23
C ALA A 357 -6.20 -3.00 5.76
N TYR A 358 -7.37 -3.58 6.00
CA TYR A 358 -8.57 -2.87 6.44
C TYR A 358 -9.37 -3.73 7.41
N THR A 359 -9.98 -3.09 8.42
CA THR A 359 -11.07 -3.75 9.15
C THR A 359 -12.31 -3.71 8.28
N ALA A 360 -12.87 -4.87 7.96
CA ALA A 360 -14.06 -5.01 7.14
C ALA A 360 -15.36 -4.82 7.94
N PRO A 361 -16.51 -4.64 7.27
CA PRO A 361 -17.80 -4.45 7.94
C PRO A 361 -18.24 -5.60 8.85
N ASP A 362 -17.84 -6.83 8.54
CA ASP A 362 -18.05 -8.04 9.33
C ASP A 362 -17.10 -8.17 10.54
N GLY A 363 -16.18 -7.22 10.71
CA GLY A 363 -15.15 -7.22 11.75
C GLY A 363 -13.89 -8.02 11.41
N SER A 364 -13.79 -8.64 10.25
CA SER A 364 -12.58 -9.35 9.79
C SER A 364 -11.45 -8.39 9.39
N LEU A 365 -10.26 -8.92 9.16
CA LEU A 365 -9.10 -8.19 8.65
C LEU A 365 -8.90 -8.51 7.16
N PHE A 366 -9.26 -7.58 6.27
CA PHE A 366 -9.02 -7.70 4.84
C PHE A 366 -7.60 -7.28 4.49
N ILE A 367 -6.93 -8.08 3.66
CA ILE A 367 -5.57 -7.86 3.19
C ILE A 367 -5.61 -7.74 1.67
N ILE A 368 -4.98 -6.70 1.14
CA ILE A 368 -4.78 -6.54 -0.29
C ILE A 368 -3.41 -7.09 -0.66
N ASP A 369 -3.42 -8.08 -1.52
CA ASP A 369 -2.25 -8.66 -2.16
C ASP A 369 -2.22 -8.25 -3.64
N MET A 370 -1.17 -7.52 -4.06
CA MET A 370 -0.96 -7.20 -5.47
C MET A 370 -0.56 -8.42 -6.30
N HIS A 371 -0.08 -9.47 -5.66
CA HIS A 371 0.36 -10.73 -6.27
C HIS A 371 1.30 -10.56 -7.47
N ARG A 372 2.39 -9.80 -7.27
CA ARG A 372 3.33 -9.44 -8.34
C ARG A 372 4.77 -9.87 -8.03
N GLY A 373 5.55 -10.12 -9.09
CA GLY A 373 6.98 -10.41 -8.94
C GLY A 373 7.81 -9.17 -8.57
N ILE A 374 7.39 -7.99 -9.06
CA ILE A 374 8.06 -6.69 -8.82
C ILE A 374 7.07 -5.75 -8.13
N ILE A 375 7.54 -5.03 -7.15
CA ILE A 375 6.81 -4.00 -6.45
C ILE A 375 7.76 -2.88 -6.03
#